data_d63232e65b9a6f835152bdb08a55f49e
#
_entry.id   d63232e65b9a6f835152bdb08a55f49e
#
_cell.length_a   1.000
_cell.length_b   1.000
_cell.length_c   1.000
_cell.angle_alpha   90.00
_cell.angle_beta   90.00
_cell.angle_gamma   90.00
#
_symmetry.space_group_name_H-M   'P 1'
#
loop_
_entity.id
_entity.type
_entity.pdbx_description
1 polymer ?
#
loop_
_entity_poly.entity_id
_entity_poly.type
_entity_poly.pdbx_seq_one_letter_code
_entity_poly.pdbx_strand_id
1 'polypeptide(L)'
;MLLNMQTDLGPVGQIMKTKLVAAFSPSYFELIDESNQHHGHSGAHPSGESHFRVKISSIAFQGKTRVLQHRLINEALSIELKARVHSLAIEIV
;
A
#
# COMPACT_ATOMS: atom_id res chain seq x y z
N MET A 1 14.52 -13.84 4.04
CA MET A 1 14.61 -13.36 4.02
C MET A 1 14.34 -12.23 4.34
N LEU A 2 14.42 -11.66 4.51
CA LEU A 2 14.27 -10.63 4.92
C LEU A 2 13.66 -9.67 4.32
N LEU A 3 12.90 -9.84 3.61
CA LEU A 3 12.31 -9.00 2.95
C LEU A 3 11.52 -8.22 3.72
N ASN A 4 11.35 -8.34 4.76
CA ASN A 4 10.46 -7.78 5.42
C ASN A 4 10.96 -6.82 6.22
N MET A 5 11.46 -5.96 5.90
CA MET A 5 11.86 -4.95 6.61
C MET A 5 10.80 -4.09 7.08
N GLN A 6 9.55 -4.34 6.78
CA GLN A 6 8.43 -3.51 7.19
C GLN A 6 7.95 -3.92 8.54
N THR A 7 8.83 -3.91 9.51
CA THR A 7 8.50 -4.42 10.82
C THR A 7 7.69 -3.44 11.64
N ASP A 8 7.60 -2.19 11.20
CA ASP A 8 6.85 -1.19 11.96
C ASP A 8 5.44 -0.97 11.43
N LEU A 9 4.95 -1.83 10.57
CA LEU A 9 3.57 -1.73 10.12
C LEU A 9 2.62 -2.16 11.21
N GLY A 10 1.53 -1.41 11.36
CA GLY A 10 0.46 -1.81 12.25
C GLY A 10 -0.45 -2.84 11.61
N PRO A 11 -1.58 -3.15 12.26
CA PRO A 11 -2.47 -4.22 11.78
C PRO A 11 -3.02 -3.98 10.38
N VAL A 12 -3.39 -2.76 10.04
CA VAL A 12 -3.90 -2.46 8.70
C VAL A 12 -2.80 -2.63 7.66
N GLY A 13 -1.61 -2.10 7.96
CA GLY A 13 -0.47 -2.24 7.04
C GLY A 13 -0.09 -3.69 6.81
N GLN A 14 -0.15 -4.52 7.85
CA GLN A 14 0.15 -5.94 7.69
C GLN A 14 -0.86 -6.63 6.77
N ILE A 15 -2.13 -6.29 6.90
CA ILE A 15 -3.16 -6.85 6.03
C ILE A 15 -2.92 -6.40 4.58
N MET A 16 -2.62 -5.12 4.38
CA MET A 16 -2.35 -4.60 3.04
C MET A 16 -1.16 -5.31 2.42
N LYS A 17 -0.09 -5.48 3.18
CA LYS A 17 1.10 -6.16 2.70
C LYS A 17 0.77 -7.59 2.28
N THR A 18 0.04 -8.32 3.12
CA THR A 18 -0.33 -9.69 2.82
C THR A 18 -1.11 -9.79 1.53
N LYS A 19 -2.08 -8.89 1.34
CA LYS A 19 -2.91 -8.89 0.14
C LYS A 19 -2.10 -8.59 -1.11
N LEU A 20 -1.23 -7.59 -1.05
CA LEU A 20 -0.45 -7.18 -2.22
C LEU A 20 0.59 -8.24 -2.60
N VAL A 21 1.23 -8.82 -1.62
CA VAL A 21 2.21 -9.87 -1.89
C VAL A 21 1.51 -11.09 -2.50
N ALA A 22 0.36 -11.46 -1.97
CA ALA A 22 -0.37 -12.61 -2.49
C ALA A 22 -0.90 -12.35 -3.91
N ALA A 23 -1.36 -11.12 -4.18
CA ALA A 23 -1.97 -10.83 -5.46
C ALA A 23 -0.95 -10.67 -6.58
N PHE A 24 0.23 -10.14 -6.29
CA PHE A 24 1.16 -9.73 -7.34
C PHE A 24 2.52 -10.40 -7.30
N SER A 25 2.83 -11.16 -6.26
CA SER A 25 4.12 -11.84 -6.10
C SER A 25 5.28 -10.93 -6.48
N PRO A 26 5.41 -9.78 -5.83
CA PRO A 26 6.35 -8.76 -6.30
C PRO A 26 7.80 -9.19 -6.15
N SER A 27 8.63 -8.71 -7.07
CA SER A 27 10.08 -8.86 -6.98
C SER A 27 10.68 -7.77 -6.10
N TYR A 28 9.97 -6.67 -5.90
CA TYR A 28 10.35 -5.63 -4.97
C TYR A 28 9.07 -5.09 -4.30
N PHE A 29 9.15 -4.86 -3.01
CA PHE A 29 7.98 -4.39 -2.27
C PHE A 29 8.39 -3.58 -1.06
N GLU A 30 7.77 -2.41 -0.92
CA GLU A 30 7.96 -1.58 0.24
C GLU A 30 6.64 -0.88 0.53
N LEU A 31 6.15 -1.00 1.76
CA LEU A 31 4.93 -0.33 2.18
C LEU A 31 5.25 0.56 3.37
N ILE A 32 4.95 1.83 3.24
CA ILE A 32 5.32 2.84 4.22
C ILE A 32 4.07 3.50 4.76
N ASP A 33 3.94 3.55 6.07
CA ASP A 33 2.86 4.29 6.71
C ASP A 33 3.32 5.73 6.85
N GLU A 34 2.70 6.62 6.09
CA GLU A 34 3.05 8.03 6.07
C GLU A 34 2.08 8.88 6.89
N SER A 35 1.32 8.25 7.77
CA SER A 35 0.31 8.97 8.52
C SER A 35 0.87 10.13 9.33
N ASN A 36 2.09 10.02 9.81
CA ASN A 36 2.70 11.10 10.58
C ASN A 36 2.87 12.38 9.76
N GLN A 37 3.03 12.26 8.46
CA GLN A 37 3.20 13.42 7.59
C GLN A 37 1.89 14.18 7.39
N HIS A 38 0.77 13.56 7.78
CA HIS A 38 -0.55 14.15 7.63
C HIS A 38 -1.23 14.39 8.96
N HIS A 39 -0.50 14.27 10.05
CA HIS A 39 -1.05 14.41 11.38
C HIS A 39 -1.69 15.80 11.55
N GLY A 40 -2.92 15.83 11.98
CA GLY A 40 -3.64 17.08 12.14
C GLY A 40 -4.32 17.58 10.88
N HIS A 41 -4.13 16.92 9.75
CA HIS A 41 -4.75 17.32 8.50
C HIS A 41 -6.04 16.54 8.28
N SER A 42 -6.88 17.06 7.38
CA SER A 42 -8.10 16.38 7.00
C SER A 42 -7.77 14.97 6.50
N GLY A 43 -8.48 13.98 6.98
CA GLY A 43 -8.25 12.60 6.62
C GLY A 43 -7.26 11.87 7.50
N ALA A 44 -6.53 12.58 8.36
CA ALA A 44 -5.62 11.93 9.28
C ALA A 44 -6.41 11.17 10.35
N HIS A 45 -5.90 10.03 10.77
CA HIS A 45 -6.52 9.23 11.82
C HIS A 45 -5.65 9.26 13.05
N PRO A 46 -6.23 9.43 14.25
CA PRO A 46 -5.43 9.56 15.47
C PRO A 46 -4.49 8.40 15.73
N SER A 47 -4.87 7.19 15.33
CA SER A 47 -4.02 6.03 15.56
C SER A 47 -3.09 5.71 14.39
N GLY A 48 -3.03 6.59 13.38
CA GLY A 48 -2.20 6.34 12.20
C GLY A 48 -2.88 5.42 11.22
N GLU A 49 -2.10 4.88 10.30
CA GLU A 49 -2.58 3.92 9.31
C GLU A 49 -3.68 4.47 8.40
N SER A 50 -3.63 5.77 8.13
CA SER A 50 -4.60 6.41 7.25
C SER A 50 -3.99 6.81 5.90
N HIS A 51 -2.67 6.94 5.82
CA HIS A 51 -1.99 7.36 4.60
C HIS A 51 -0.79 6.45 4.38
N PHE A 52 -0.76 5.78 3.25
CA PHE A 52 0.30 4.84 2.93
C PHE A 52 0.93 5.16 1.59
N ARG A 53 2.15 4.67 1.42
CA ARG A 53 2.84 4.68 0.13
C ARG A 53 3.34 3.28 -0.13
N VAL A 54 3.06 2.77 -1.34
CA VAL A 54 3.59 1.46 -1.74
C VAL A 54 4.52 1.65 -2.92
N LYS A 55 5.68 1.00 -2.85
CA LYS A 55 6.62 0.90 -3.96
C LYS A 55 6.69 -0.57 -4.31
N ILE A 56 6.37 -0.90 -5.55
CA ILE A 56 6.20 -2.30 -5.91
C ILE A 56 6.64 -2.56 -7.35
N SER A 57 7.27 -3.69 -7.55
CA SER A 57 7.65 -4.17 -8.87
C SER A 57 7.14 -5.58 -9.03
N SER A 58 6.43 -5.85 -10.12
CA SER A 58 5.88 -7.18 -10.35
C SER A 58 5.68 -7.38 -11.84
N ILE A 59 5.89 -8.62 -12.28
CA ILE A 59 5.66 -8.97 -13.66
C ILE A 59 4.18 -8.76 -14.01
N ALA A 60 3.32 -8.78 -13.01
CA ALA A 60 1.88 -8.56 -13.23
C ALA A 60 1.57 -7.18 -13.80
N PHE A 61 2.48 -6.21 -13.64
CA PHE A 61 2.26 -4.85 -14.13
C PHE A 61 2.86 -4.59 -15.51
N GLN A 62 3.63 -5.52 -16.03
CA GLN A 62 4.32 -5.30 -17.29
C GLN A 62 3.32 -5.19 -18.43
N GLY A 63 3.56 -4.24 -19.33
CA GLY A 63 2.71 -4.06 -20.49
C GLY A 63 1.37 -3.38 -20.21
N LYS A 64 1.14 -2.97 -18.97
CA LYS A 64 -0.12 -2.32 -18.61
C LYS A 64 0.08 -0.83 -18.44
N THR A 65 -0.97 -0.06 -18.73
CA THR A 65 -0.92 1.38 -18.53
C THR A 65 -0.85 1.70 -17.04
N ARG A 66 -0.38 2.90 -16.73
CA ARG A 66 -0.31 3.34 -15.36
C ARG A 66 -1.68 3.31 -14.69
N VAL A 67 -2.72 3.72 -15.42
CA VAL A 67 -4.08 3.70 -14.88
C VAL A 67 -4.48 2.28 -14.50
N LEU A 68 -4.20 1.31 -15.37
CA LEU A 68 -4.56 -0.06 -15.09
C LEU A 68 -3.74 -0.63 -13.94
N GLN A 69 -2.45 -0.33 -13.88
CA GLN A 69 -1.59 -0.78 -12.78
C GLN A 69 -2.14 -0.30 -11.44
N HIS A 70 -2.50 0.97 -11.36
CA HIS A 70 -3.02 1.54 -10.13
C HIS A 70 -4.40 0.96 -9.79
N ARG A 71 -5.21 0.72 -10.82
CA ARG A 71 -6.53 0.13 -10.60
C ARG A 71 -6.44 -1.26 -9.99
N LEU A 72 -5.49 -2.06 -10.45
CA LEU A 72 -5.31 -3.40 -9.90
C LEU A 72 -4.96 -3.37 -8.42
N ILE A 73 -4.10 -2.44 -8.04
CA ILE A 73 -3.72 -2.29 -6.64
C ILE A 73 -4.91 -1.79 -5.81
N ASN A 74 -5.64 -0.80 -6.31
CA ASN A 74 -6.79 -0.27 -5.60
C ASN A 74 -7.87 -1.33 -5.42
N GLU A 75 -8.06 -2.19 -6.39
CA GLU A 75 -9.03 -3.27 -6.28
C GLU A 75 -8.61 -4.29 -5.23
N ALA A 76 -7.32 -4.62 -5.18
CA ALA A 76 -6.82 -5.56 -4.19
C ALA A 76 -7.00 -5.03 -2.77
N LEU A 77 -6.96 -3.72 -2.60
CA LEU A 77 -7.07 -3.09 -1.29
C LEU A 77 -8.40 -2.39 -1.08
N SER A 78 -9.43 -2.74 -1.85
CA SER A 78 -10.68 -1.99 -1.83
C SER A 78 -11.33 -1.93 -0.46
N ILE A 79 -11.22 -2.98 0.33
CA ILE A 79 -11.81 -3.00 1.66
C ILE A 79 -11.13 -1.96 2.55
N GLU A 80 -9.79 -1.97 2.57
CA GLU A 80 -9.04 -1.04 3.42
C GLU A 80 -9.23 0.40 2.98
N LEU A 81 -9.27 0.61 1.66
CA LEU A 81 -9.42 1.98 1.14
C LEU A 81 -10.79 2.55 1.43
N LYS A 82 -11.81 1.72 1.55
CA LYS A 82 -13.14 2.21 1.90
C LYS A 82 -13.33 2.41 3.38
N ALA A 83 -12.61 1.62 4.19
CA ALA A 83 -12.87 1.60 5.62
C ALA A 83 -11.95 2.51 6.41
N ARG A 84 -10.65 2.43 6.17
CA ARG A 84 -9.72 3.04 7.08
C ARG A 84 -8.65 3.88 6.38
N VAL A 85 -8.16 3.42 5.26
CA VAL A 85 -7.05 4.07 4.58
C VAL A 85 -7.59 5.22 3.74
N HIS A 86 -7.23 6.45 4.12
CA HIS A 86 -7.72 7.64 3.44
C HIS A 86 -7.05 7.83 2.08
N SER A 87 -5.77 7.54 1.98
CA SER A 87 -5.08 7.68 0.71
C SER A 87 -3.92 6.70 0.59
N LEU A 88 -3.62 6.35 -0.64
CA LEU A 88 -2.54 5.44 -0.97
C LEU A 88 -1.77 6.00 -2.16
N ALA A 89 -0.51 6.34 -1.95
CA ALA A 89 0.38 6.73 -3.03
C ALA A 89 1.02 5.46 -3.59
N ILE A 90 1.03 5.33 -4.91
CA ILE A 90 1.49 4.12 -5.57
C ILE A 90 2.65 4.47 -6.49
N GLU A 91 3.76 3.75 -6.33
CA GLU A 91 4.91 3.88 -7.21
C GLU A 91 5.24 2.50 -7.76
N ILE A 92 5.09 2.34 -9.07
CA ILE A 92 5.50 1.10 -9.75
C ILE A 92 6.97 1.29 -10.13
N VAL A 93 7.82 0.46 -9.58
CA VAL A 93 9.27 0.63 -9.78
C VAL A 93 9.88 -0.49 -10.60
#